data_20b65f1bbbeff746c49f5235e0d71a96
#
_entry.id   20b65f1bbbeff746c49f5235e0d71a96
#
_cell.length_a   1.000
_cell.length_b   1.000
_cell.length_c   1.000
_cell.angle_alpha   90.00
_cell.angle_beta   90.00
_cell.angle_gamma   90.00
#
_symmetry.space_group_name_H-M   'P 1'
#
loop_
_entity.id
_entity.type
_entity.pdbx_description
1 polymer ?
#
loop_
_entity_poly.entity_id
_entity_poly.type
_entity_poly.pdbx_seq_one_letter_code
_entity_poly.pdbx_strand_id
1 'polypeptide(L)'
;AAFAAEYAAAGAFSDGLALVRGLNGAYLVIDTTGATKATLDAGADPVYYTVYGGDTVVMTNGTNSALYSISKGEYLTDFLYKTISEFRDGAAMVRQINRWGLIGTNGKLLTAPAYYYLSYMGDGLYAARSEDGSASAVDANGNIAYRTMSYVGGFNELRYGLSWHGMADGSLIFFKKNGGYFASLKNAENPTLLSENVVRVTQDETTKYINLSTGRTLLAQAASFGLGS
;
A
#
# COMPACT_ATOMS: atom_id res chain seq x y z
N ALA A 1 -31.41 -1.87 -8.13
CA ALA A 1 -32.40 -1.05 -7.45
C ALA A 1 -31.82 0.35 -7.31
N ALA A 2 -32.51 1.38 -7.84
CA ALA A 2 -32.16 2.76 -7.55
C ALA A 2 -32.64 3.03 -6.13
N PHE A 3 -31.73 3.31 -5.21
CA PHE A 3 -32.11 3.87 -3.91
C PHE A 3 -32.74 5.24 -4.17
N ALA A 4 -33.87 5.54 -3.55
CA ALA A 4 -34.38 6.90 -3.50
C ALA A 4 -33.25 7.80 -2.95
N ALA A 5 -33.20 9.06 -3.38
CA ALA A 5 -32.16 10.00 -2.94
C ALA A 5 -32.36 10.39 -1.47
N GLU A 6 -32.08 9.46 -0.55
CA GLU A 6 -32.26 9.61 0.90
C GLU A 6 -30.97 10.08 1.59
N TYR A 7 -29.86 10.19 0.84
CA TYR A 7 -28.56 10.54 1.37
C TYR A 7 -28.01 11.81 0.74
N ALA A 8 -27.41 12.66 1.57
CA ALA A 8 -26.70 13.86 1.13
C ALA A 8 -25.38 13.52 0.42
N ALA A 9 -24.75 12.39 0.77
CA ALA A 9 -23.55 11.86 0.13
C ALA A 9 -23.47 10.34 0.32
N ALA A 10 -22.86 9.65 -0.63
CA ALA A 10 -22.62 8.22 -0.56
C ALA A 10 -21.22 7.87 -1.10
N GLY A 11 -20.52 7.01 -0.39
CA GLY A 11 -19.26 6.38 -0.81
C GLY A 11 -19.49 5.14 -1.65
N ALA A 12 -18.40 4.62 -2.22
CA ALA A 12 -18.40 3.34 -2.91
C ALA A 12 -18.59 2.18 -1.91
N PHE A 13 -19.20 1.09 -2.39
CA PHE A 13 -19.25 -0.14 -1.62
C PHE A 13 -17.85 -0.80 -1.58
N SER A 14 -17.45 -1.20 -0.37
CA SER A 14 -16.28 -2.02 -0.11
C SER A 14 -16.70 -3.15 0.83
N ASP A 15 -16.38 -4.40 0.49
CA ASP A 15 -16.77 -5.59 1.25
C ASP A 15 -18.28 -5.66 1.60
N GLY A 16 -19.12 -5.19 0.67
CA GLY A 16 -20.59 -5.18 0.84
C GLY A 16 -21.14 -4.07 1.72
N LEU A 17 -20.32 -3.16 2.20
CA LEU A 17 -20.68 -2.01 3.03
C LEU A 17 -20.32 -0.69 2.35
N ALA A 18 -21.12 0.34 2.57
CA ALA A 18 -20.85 1.71 2.14
C ALA A 18 -21.09 2.70 3.26
N LEU A 19 -20.27 3.74 3.30
CA LEU A 19 -20.49 4.88 4.18
C LEU A 19 -21.34 5.91 3.45
N VAL A 20 -22.41 6.37 4.10
CA VAL A 20 -23.32 7.39 3.56
C VAL A 20 -23.54 8.50 4.59
N ARG A 21 -23.89 9.68 4.11
CA ARG A 21 -24.32 10.80 4.96
C ARG A 21 -25.83 11.03 4.76
N GLY A 22 -26.59 10.87 5.82
CA GLY A 22 -28.03 11.16 5.80
C GLY A 22 -28.32 12.65 5.57
N LEU A 23 -29.55 12.98 5.19
CA LEU A 23 -30.00 14.37 5.02
C LEU A 23 -29.97 15.17 6.34
N ASN A 24 -30.04 14.47 7.47
CA ASN A 24 -29.88 15.03 8.81
C ASN A 24 -28.42 15.26 9.22
N GLY A 25 -27.47 14.95 8.34
CA GLY A 25 -26.05 15.08 8.56
C GLY A 25 -25.37 13.90 9.27
N ALA A 26 -26.14 12.90 9.74
CA ALA A 26 -25.58 11.71 10.39
C ALA A 26 -24.82 10.83 9.39
N TYR A 27 -23.71 10.24 9.82
CA TYR A 27 -22.98 9.24 9.04
C TYR A 27 -23.49 7.84 9.38
N LEU A 28 -23.79 7.07 8.36
CA LEU A 28 -24.34 5.72 8.46
C LEU A 28 -23.48 4.76 7.64
N VAL A 29 -23.35 3.54 8.13
CA VAL A 29 -22.85 2.42 7.34
C VAL A 29 -24.04 1.59 6.89
N ILE A 30 -24.18 1.39 5.58
CA ILE A 30 -25.27 0.61 4.98
C ILE A 30 -24.72 -0.60 4.23
N ASP A 31 -25.52 -1.65 4.13
CA ASP A 31 -25.21 -2.80 3.26
C ASP A 31 -25.77 -2.60 1.83
N THR A 32 -25.51 -3.58 0.96
CA THR A 32 -25.95 -3.57 -0.44
C THR A 32 -27.49 -3.59 -0.61
N THR A 33 -28.25 -3.86 0.45
CA THR A 33 -29.71 -3.77 0.43
C THR A 33 -30.22 -2.38 0.86
N GLY A 34 -29.29 -1.51 1.33
CA GLY A 34 -29.63 -0.20 1.92
C GLY A 34 -29.96 -0.27 3.41
N ALA A 35 -29.84 -1.44 4.05
CA ALA A 35 -30.07 -1.57 5.49
C ALA A 35 -28.92 -0.95 6.28
N THR A 36 -29.26 -0.09 7.26
CA THR A 36 -28.28 0.51 8.17
C THR A 36 -27.69 -0.55 9.10
N LYS A 37 -26.35 -0.67 9.07
CA LYS A 37 -25.57 -1.54 9.94
C LYS A 37 -25.03 -0.81 11.16
N ALA A 38 -24.69 0.46 11.01
CA ALA A 38 -24.24 1.30 12.11
C ALA A 38 -24.57 2.75 11.85
N THR A 39 -24.77 3.49 12.94
CA THR A 39 -24.74 4.96 12.96
C THR A 39 -23.44 5.35 13.65
N LEU A 40 -22.63 6.18 12.97
CA LEU A 40 -21.33 6.59 13.51
C LEU A 40 -21.50 7.73 14.51
N ASP A 41 -20.51 7.87 15.40
CA ASP A 41 -20.47 8.93 16.40
C ASP A 41 -20.56 10.33 15.76
N ALA A 42 -21.45 11.16 16.26
CA ALA A 42 -21.62 12.54 15.82
C ALA A 42 -20.47 13.48 16.25
N GLY A 43 -19.58 13.03 17.13
CA GLY A 43 -18.44 13.81 17.65
C GLY A 43 -17.21 13.80 16.75
N ALA A 44 -17.21 13.01 15.68
CA ALA A 44 -16.10 12.90 14.75
C ALA A 44 -16.60 12.64 13.33
N ASP A 45 -15.83 13.08 12.33
CA ASP A 45 -16.12 12.85 10.92
C ASP A 45 -15.34 11.63 10.42
N PRO A 46 -15.93 10.76 9.55
CA PRO A 46 -15.17 9.73 8.88
C PRO A 46 -14.17 10.35 7.89
N VAL A 47 -12.94 9.83 7.93
CA VAL A 47 -11.90 10.16 6.96
C VAL A 47 -12.21 9.37 5.70
N TYR A 48 -12.57 9.87 4.63
CA TYR A 48 -13.04 9.18 3.43
C TYR A 48 -14.36 8.41 3.64
N TYR A 49 -15.12 8.31 2.59
CA TYR A 49 -16.36 7.53 2.53
C TYR A 49 -16.06 6.04 2.26
N THR A 50 -15.09 5.47 2.99
CA THR A 50 -14.60 4.11 2.75
C THR A 50 -14.62 3.32 4.06
N VAL A 51 -15.14 2.11 4.01
CA VAL A 51 -15.07 1.11 5.06
C VAL A 51 -13.88 0.20 4.74
N TYR A 52 -12.98 0.01 5.70
CA TYR A 52 -11.78 -0.80 5.50
C TYR A 52 -11.91 -2.14 6.22
N GLY A 53 -11.51 -3.24 5.55
CA GLY A 53 -11.45 -4.57 6.15
C GLY A 53 -12.82 -5.08 6.63
N GLY A 54 -13.91 -4.64 6.01
CA GLY A 54 -15.27 -5.09 6.29
C GLY A 54 -15.88 -4.65 7.63
N ASP A 55 -15.09 -4.15 8.58
CA ASP A 55 -15.57 -3.77 9.93
C ASP A 55 -15.04 -2.43 10.44
N THR A 56 -14.05 -1.82 9.78
CA THR A 56 -13.40 -0.63 10.31
C THR A 56 -13.68 0.62 9.49
N VAL A 57 -13.87 1.74 10.16
CA VAL A 57 -13.93 3.08 9.59
C VAL A 57 -12.85 3.94 10.22
N VAL A 58 -12.15 4.72 9.41
CA VAL A 58 -11.24 5.75 9.90
C VAL A 58 -12.04 7.00 10.23
N MET A 59 -12.01 7.42 11.47
CA MET A 59 -12.66 8.64 11.97
C MET A 59 -11.64 9.72 12.26
N THR A 60 -12.00 11.01 12.09
CA THR A 60 -11.14 12.15 12.42
C THR A 60 -11.89 13.14 13.32
N ASN A 61 -11.15 13.73 14.25
CA ASN A 61 -11.63 14.89 15.04
C ASN A 61 -11.11 16.23 14.46
N GLY A 62 -10.69 16.23 13.17
CA GLY A 62 -10.11 17.39 12.49
C GLY A 62 -8.61 17.58 12.72
N THR A 63 -8.03 16.92 13.73
CA THR A 63 -6.60 16.99 14.06
C THR A 63 -5.91 15.65 13.89
N ASN A 64 -6.49 14.60 14.42
CA ASN A 64 -5.98 13.24 14.41
C ASN A 64 -7.07 12.27 14.00
N SER A 65 -6.66 11.07 13.63
CA SER A 65 -7.53 9.97 13.23
C SER A 65 -7.50 8.83 14.24
N ALA A 66 -8.60 8.07 14.28
CA ALA A 66 -8.79 6.87 15.07
C ALA A 66 -9.47 5.79 14.22
N LEU A 67 -9.34 4.52 14.62
CA LEU A 67 -10.12 3.42 14.07
C LEU A 67 -11.39 3.23 14.90
N TYR A 68 -12.50 3.02 14.20
CA TYR A 68 -13.81 2.68 14.75
C TYR A 68 -14.26 1.33 14.21
N SER A 69 -14.75 0.45 15.09
CA SER A 69 -15.34 -0.82 14.69
C SER A 69 -16.87 -0.66 14.51
N ILE A 70 -17.33 -1.05 13.32
CA ILE A 70 -18.75 -1.02 12.96
C ILE A 70 -19.53 -2.03 13.81
N SER A 71 -19.02 -3.26 13.89
CA SER A 71 -19.71 -4.37 14.58
C SER A 71 -19.80 -4.19 16.09
N LYS A 72 -18.78 -3.54 16.69
CA LYS A 72 -18.75 -3.28 18.13
C LYS A 72 -19.39 -1.95 18.51
N GLY A 73 -19.46 -1.00 17.58
CA GLY A 73 -19.98 0.34 17.86
C GLY A 73 -19.04 1.17 18.75
N GLU A 74 -17.71 0.90 18.70
CA GLU A 74 -16.73 1.56 19.57
C GLU A 74 -15.43 1.91 18.83
N TYR A 75 -14.69 2.88 19.38
CA TYR A 75 -13.34 3.18 18.92
C TYR A 75 -12.38 2.06 19.33
N LEU A 76 -11.60 1.57 18.34
CA LEU A 76 -10.53 0.60 18.57
C LEU A 76 -9.23 1.28 19.00
N THR A 77 -9.09 2.59 18.72
CA THR A 77 -7.94 3.40 19.12
C THR A 77 -8.41 4.78 19.56
N ASP A 78 -7.60 5.46 20.36
CA ASP A 78 -7.75 6.89 20.55
C ASP A 78 -7.38 7.68 19.28
N PHE A 79 -7.70 8.99 19.23
CA PHE A 79 -7.31 9.91 18.14
C PHE A 79 -5.83 10.28 18.25
N LEU A 80 -4.95 9.34 17.91
CA LEU A 80 -3.49 9.44 18.07
C LEU A 80 -2.76 9.68 16.76
N TYR A 81 -3.35 9.29 15.63
CA TYR A 81 -2.64 9.22 14.35
C TYR A 81 -2.95 10.41 13.47
N LYS A 82 -1.91 11.04 12.89
CA LYS A 82 -2.09 12.07 11.87
C LYS A 82 -2.70 11.52 10.58
N THR A 83 -2.44 10.24 10.31
CA THR A 83 -2.94 9.53 9.13
C THR A 83 -3.06 8.05 9.45
N ILE A 84 -4.13 7.44 8.98
CA ILE A 84 -4.32 5.99 8.88
C ILE A 84 -4.60 5.73 7.40
N SER A 85 -3.80 4.90 6.73
CA SER A 85 -4.00 4.54 5.32
C SER A 85 -5.11 3.51 5.14
N GLU A 86 -5.46 3.22 3.90
CA GLU A 86 -6.25 2.03 3.58
C GLU A 86 -5.59 0.77 4.12
N PHE A 87 -6.44 -0.19 4.55
CA PHE A 87 -5.98 -1.54 4.88
C PHE A 87 -5.64 -2.30 3.61
N ARG A 88 -4.49 -2.95 3.63
CA ARG A 88 -4.02 -3.86 2.58
C ARG A 88 -3.44 -5.10 3.24
N ASP A 89 -3.92 -6.28 2.86
CA ASP A 89 -3.50 -7.56 3.43
C ASP A 89 -3.59 -7.60 4.98
N GLY A 90 -4.62 -6.95 5.55
CA GLY A 90 -4.89 -6.96 6.99
C GLY A 90 -4.14 -5.90 7.82
N ALA A 91 -3.31 -5.06 7.19
CA ALA A 91 -2.59 -3.99 7.86
C ALA A 91 -2.81 -2.63 7.20
N ALA A 92 -2.77 -1.56 7.99
CA ALA A 92 -2.75 -0.18 7.53
C ALA A 92 -1.52 0.55 8.05
N MET A 93 -1.01 1.48 7.26
CA MET A 93 0.06 2.37 7.70
C MET A 93 -0.52 3.47 8.59
N VAL A 94 0.08 3.69 9.74
CA VAL A 94 -0.26 4.78 10.66
C VAL A 94 0.89 5.74 10.81
N ARG A 95 0.58 7.04 10.88
CA ARG A 95 1.56 8.07 11.13
C ARG A 95 1.25 8.77 12.46
N GLN A 96 2.19 8.69 13.39
CA GLN A 96 2.14 9.43 14.64
C GLN A 96 3.30 10.43 14.68
N ILE A 97 2.99 11.72 14.83
CA ILE A 97 3.94 12.81 14.67
C ILE A 97 4.63 12.72 13.29
N ASN A 98 5.90 12.33 13.25
CA ASN A 98 6.70 12.21 12.03
C ASN A 98 7.24 10.78 11.80
N ARG A 99 6.63 9.79 12.42
CA ARG A 99 7.03 8.37 12.29
C ARG A 99 5.86 7.53 11.82
N TRP A 100 6.19 6.52 11.04
CA TRP A 100 5.26 5.55 10.50
C TRP A 100 5.36 4.23 11.23
N GLY A 101 4.23 3.54 11.35
CA GLY A 101 4.09 2.19 11.84
C GLY A 101 2.98 1.45 11.11
N LEU A 102 2.70 0.23 11.53
CA LEU A 102 1.61 -0.59 11.03
C LEU A 102 0.61 -0.89 12.15
N ILE A 103 -0.68 -0.89 11.79
CA ILE A 103 -1.80 -1.24 12.65
C ILE A 103 -2.65 -2.31 11.98
N GLY A 104 -3.13 -3.27 12.75
CA GLY A 104 -4.07 -4.29 12.30
C GLY A 104 -5.52 -3.80 12.36
N THR A 105 -6.42 -4.56 11.73
CA THR A 105 -7.88 -4.29 11.73
C THR A 105 -8.51 -4.31 13.13
N ASN A 106 -7.84 -4.90 14.11
CA ASN A 106 -8.26 -4.93 15.50
C ASN A 106 -7.80 -3.70 16.32
N GLY A 107 -7.17 -2.71 15.70
CA GLY A 107 -6.65 -1.51 16.34
C GLY A 107 -5.34 -1.70 17.09
N LYS A 108 -4.73 -2.89 17.06
CA LYS A 108 -3.42 -3.14 17.68
C LYS A 108 -2.29 -2.79 16.73
N LEU A 109 -1.27 -2.11 17.26
CA LEU A 109 -0.04 -1.87 16.51
C LEU A 109 0.65 -3.20 16.19
N LEU A 110 0.98 -3.39 14.93
CA LEU A 110 1.82 -4.48 14.42
C LEU A 110 3.30 -4.08 14.47
N THR A 111 3.58 -2.80 14.17
CA THR A 111 4.85 -2.16 14.47
C THR A 111 4.61 -0.80 15.11
N ALA A 112 5.43 -0.42 16.08
CA ALA A 112 5.39 0.93 16.64
C ALA A 112 5.72 1.97 15.55
N PRO A 113 5.18 3.21 15.65
CA PRO A 113 5.56 4.32 14.78
C PRO A 113 7.02 4.73 15.01
N ALA A 114 7.94 4.05 14.34
CA ALA A 114 9.39 4.23 14.45
C ALA A 114 10.07 4.52 13.11
N TYR A 115 9.43 4.23 11.99
CA TYR A 115 10.02 4.37 10.67
C TYR A 115 9.91 5.81 10.14
N TYR A 116 10.97 6.30 9.50
CA TYR A 116 10.95 7.56 8.75
C TYR A 116 10.09 7.49 7.50
N TYR A 117 10.10 6.32 6.87
CA TYR A 117 9.36 6.05 5.66
C TYR A 117 8.74 4.67 5.74
N LEU A 118 7.52 4.54 5.26
CA LEU A 118 6.81 3.28 5.11
C LEU A 118 5.94 3.38 3.86
N SER A 119 5.94 2.35 3.02
CA SER A 119 5.16 2.27 1.79
C SER A 119 4.78 0.83 1.51
N TYR A 120 3.55 0.61 1.09
CA TYR A 120 3.12 -0.72 0.66
C TYR A 120 3.80 -1.12 -0.65
N MET A 121 4.36 -2.34 -0.70
CA MET A 121 5.06 -2.89 -1.85
C MET A 121 4.21 -3.88 -2.66
N GLY A 122 3.17 -4.42 -2.08
CA GLY A 122 2.39 -5.54 -2.61
C GLY A 122 2.54 -6.82 -1.78
N ASP A 123 1.59 -7.77 -1.95
CA ASP A 123 1.61 -9.10 -1.32
C ASP A 123 1.88 -9.07 0.19
N GLY A 124 1.33 -8.09 0.91
CA GLY A 124 1.49 -7.97 2.36
C GLY A 124 2.88 -7.53 2.81
N LEU A 125 3.71 -6.94 1.94
CA LEU A 125 5.00 -6.35 2.30
C LEU A 125 4.98 -4.83 2.25
N TYR A 126 5.72 -4.23 3.17
CA TYR A 126 5.89 -2.79 3.32
C TYR A 126 7.37 -2.45 3.31
N ALA A 127 7.78 -1.51 2.46
CA ALA A 127 9.11 -0.92 2.49
C ALA A 127 9.23 0.02 3.68
N ALA A 128 10.20 -0.19 4.54
CA ALA A 128 10.45 0.62 5.73
C ALA A 128 11.87 1.17 5.72
N ARG A 129 12.04 2.42 6.14
CA ARG A 129 13.34 3.05 6.40
C ARG A 129 13.40 3.52 7.85
N SER A 130 14.43 3.08 8.56
CA SER A 130 14.73 3.47 9.93
C SER A 130 15.49 4.81 10.01
N GLU A 131 15.68 5.34 11.20
CA GLU A 131 16.38 6.59 11.46
C GLU A 131 17.87 6.55 11.08
N ASP A 132 18.49 5.41 11.25
CA ASP A 132 19.89 5.15 10.85
C ASP A 132 20.09 5.00 9.34
N GLY A 133 19.02 5.18 8.56
CA GLY A 133 19.02 5.02 7.09
C GLY A 133 18.91 3.56 6.62
N SER A 134 18.89 2.59 7.53
CA SER A 134 18.70 1.19 7.17
C SER A 134 17.31 0.97 6.54
N ALA A 135 17.26 0.10 5.54
CA ALA A 135 16.04 -0.26 4.84
C ALA A 135 15.66 -1.71 5.11
N SER A 136 14.37 -1.97 5.27
CA SER A 136 13.83 -3.30 5.50
C SER A 136 12.48 -3.47 4.79
N ALA A 137 12.14 -4.71 4.45
CA ALA A 137 10.77 -5.08 4.15
C ALA A 137 10.13 -5.64 5.42
N VAL A 138 8.95 -5.13 5.76
CA VAL A 138 8.15 -5.54 6.91
C VAL A 138 6.89 -6.22 6.38
N ASP A 139 6.52 -7.36 6.95
CA ASP A 139 5.29 -8.06 6.57
C ASP A 139 4.04 -7.44 7.23
N ALA A 140 2.87 -7.86 6.78
CA ALA A 140 1.59 -7.41 7.33
C ALA A 140 1.31 -7.88 8.77
N ASN A 141 2.19 -8.66 9.39
CA ASN A 141 2.17 -9.01 10.81
C ASN A 141 3.15 -8.16 11.63
N GLY A 142 3.91 -7.26 10.97
CA GLY A 142 4.89 -6.39 11.61
C GLY A 142 6.27 -7.02 11.76
N ASN A 143 6.53 -8.20 11.19
CA ASN A 143 7.84 -8.83 11.24
C ASN A 143 8.74 -8.32 10.11
N ILE A 144 10.04 -8.23 10.38
CA ILE A 144 11.02 -7.92 9.33
C ILE A 144 11.20 -9.17 8.47
N ALA A 145 10.73 -9.10 7.22
CA ALA A 145 10.89 -10.17 6.25
C ALA A 145 12.34 -10.25 5.75
N TYR A 146 12.97 -9.10 5.48
CA TYR A 146 14.38 -8.99 5.15
C TYR A 146 14.91 -7.57 5.35
N ARG A 147 16.24 -7.43 5.44
CA ARG A 147 16.96 -6.15 5.52
C ARG A 147 17.90 -5.99 4.34
N THR A 148 18.11 -4.74 3.91
CA THR A 148 19.11 -4.39 2.93
C THR A 148 20.02 -3.31 3.50
N MET A 149 21.32 -3.49 3.28
CA MET A 149 22.37 -2.63 3.86
C MET A 149 22.86 -1.54 2.91
N SER A 150 22.55 -1.62 1.61
CA SER A 150 23.04 -0.66 0.63
C SER A 150 21.95 -0.27 -0.33
N TYR A 151 21.67 1.04 -0.41
CA TYR A 151 20.43 1.49 -0.98
C TYR A 151 20.54 2.85 -1.67
N VAL A 152 20.39 2.87 -2.97
CA VAL A 152 20.19 4.07 -3.78
C VAL A 152 18.82 3.96 -4.45
N GLY A 153 17.85 4.72 -3.95
CA GLY A 153 16.47 4.68 -4.45
C GLY A 153 15.48 3.98 -3.50
N GLY A 154 14.19 4.03 -3.77
CA GLY A 154 13.12 3.39 -2.99
C GLY A 154 12.96 1.89 -3.28
N PHE A 155 12.35 1.14 -2.37
CA PHE A 155 11.83 -0.18 -2.71
C PHE A 155 10.79 -0.02 -3.82
N ASN A 156 10.87 -0.87 -4.82
CA ASN A 156 9.91 -0.88 -5.90
C ASN A 156 8.77 -1.85 -5.58
N GLU A 157 7.66 -1.64 -6.23
CA GLU A 157 6.48 -2.48 -6.09
C GLU A 157 6.85 -3.96 -6.30
N LEU A 158 6.32 -4.83 -5.44
CA LEU A 158 6.44 -6.27 -5.60
C LEU A 158 5.47 -6.72 -6.71
N ARG A 159 6.00 -7.31 -7.77
CA ARG A 159 5.22 -7.87 -8.88
C ARG A 159 5.67 -9.28 -9.19
N TYR A 160 4.73 -10.19 -9.38
CA TYR A 160 5.00 -11.61 -9.68
C TYR A 160 5.96 -12.25 -8.65
N GLY A 161 5.87 -11.85 -7.36
CA GLY A 161 6.74 -12.35 -6.31
C GLY A 161 8.18 -11.80 -6.33
N LEU A 162 8.46 -10.81 -7.17
CA LEU A 162 9.76 -10.15 -7.32
C LEU A 162 9.68 -8.65 -7.06
N SER A 163 10.69 -8.12 -6.39
CA SER A 163 11.01 -6.69 -6.33
C SER A 163 12.40 -6.44 -6.90
N TRP A 164 12.76 -5.20 -7.18
CA TRP A 164 14.06 -4.86 -7.70
C TRP A 164 14.61 -3.57 -7.07
N HIS A 165 15.95 -3.43 -7.12
CA HIS A 165 16.67 -2.23 -6.67
C HIS A 165 17.72 -1.83 -7.68
N GLY A 166 17.85 -0.51 -7.90
CA GLY A 166 19.01 0.06 -8.59
C GLY A 166 20.17 0.23 -7.61
N MET A 167 21.35 -0.19 -8.02
CA MET A 167 22.60 -0.07 -7.27
C MET A 167 23.41 1.13 -7.75
N ALA A 168 24.31 1.62 -6.90
CA ALA A 168 25.18 2.76 -7.24
C ALA A 168 26.13 2.50 -8.44
N ASP A 169 26.40 1.24 -8.74
CA ASP A 169 27.22 0.83 -9.88
C ASP A 169 26.44 0.70 -11.21
N GLY A 170 25.14 1.12 -11.21
CA GLY A 170 24.25 1.02 -12.37
C GLY A 170 23.69 -0.37 -12.61
N SER A 171 23.88 -1.31 -11.68
CA SER A 171 23.23 -2.61 -11.77
C SER A 171 21.81 -2.59 -11.18
N LEU A 172 20.94 -3.45 -11.72
CA LEU A 172 19.66 -3.79 -11.15
C LEU A 172 19.75 -5.14 -10.45
N ILE A 173 19.30 -5.23 -9.20
CA ILE A 173 19.24 -6.49 -8.47
C ILE A 173 17.76 -6.84 -8.25
N PHE A 174 17.39 -8.07 -8.56
CA PHE A 174 16.05 -8.62 -8.35
C PHE A 174 16.05 -9.55 -7.14
N PHE A 175 15.04 -9.37 -6.29
CA PHE A 175 14.86 -10.13 -5.05
C PHE A 175 13.50 -10.83 -5.06
N LYS A 176 13.45 -12.00 -4.47
CA LYS A 176 12.21 -12.70 -4.17
C LYS A 176 11.50 -12.03 -2.98
N LYS A 177 10.20 -12.31 -2.83
CA LYS A 177 9.37 -11.85 -1.70
C LYS A 177 9.99 -12.11 -0.32
N ASN A 178 10.76 -13.18 -0.16
CA ASN A 178 11.45 -13.53 1.09
C ASN A 178 12.84 -12.85 1.24
N GLY A 179 13.17 -11.90 0.36
CA GLY A 179 14.46 -11.21 0.35
C GLY A 179 15.60 -11.99 -0.27
N GLY A 180 15.36 -13.20 -0.73
CA GLY A 180 16.38 -14.00 -1.42
C GLY A 180 16.75 -13.37 -2.76
N TYR A 181 18.08 -13.30 -3.06
CA TYR A 181 18.58 -12.89 -4.35
C TYR A 181 17.99 -13.77 -5.46
N PHE A 182 17.60 -13.13 -6.56
CA PHE A 182 17.09 -13.84 -7.73
C PHE A 182 17.98 -13.67 -8.95
N ALA A 183 18.27 -12.43 -9.34
CA ALA A 183 19.07 -12.11 -10.52
C ALA A 183 19.70 -10.71 -10.40
N SER A 184 20.69 -10.42 -11.26
CA SER A 184 21.18 -9.05 -11.48
C SER A 184 21.40 -8.78 -12.96
N LEU A 185 21.19 -7.53 -13.36
CA LEU A 185 21.47 -7.02 -14.70
C LEU A 185 22.38 -5.80 -14.57
N LYS A 186 23.48 -5.79 -15.33
CA LYS A 186 24.41 -4.64 -15.40
C LYS A 186 23.95 -3.65 -16.46
N ASN A 187 24.20 -2.38 -16.21
CA ASN A 187 23.90 -1.28 -17.17
C ASN A 187 22.46 -1.34 -17.69
N ALA A 188 21.51 -1.64 -16.80
CA ALA A 188 20.10 -1.77 -17.15
C ALA A 188 19.30 -0.72 -16.40
N GLU A 189 18.33 -0.12 -17.09
CA GLU A 189 17.47 0.94 -16.60
C GLU A 189 16.01 0.63 -16.89
N ASN A 190 15.10 1.38 -16.21
CA ASN A 190 13.68 1.36 -16.45
C ASN A 190 13.04 -0.04 -16.46
N PRO A 191 13.31 -0.88 -15.45
CA PRO A 191 12.80 -2.25 -15.43
C PRO A 191 11.29 -2.27 -15.30
N THR A 192 10.66 -3.18 -16.06
CA THR A 192 9.25 -3.52 -15.93
C THR A 192 9.14 -5.04 -15.88
N LEU A 193 8.75 -5.59 -14.74
CA LEU A 193 8.48 -7.02 -14.61
C LEU A 193 7.22 -7.38 -15.42
N LEU A 194 7.32 -8.37 -16.29
CA LEU A 194 6.25 -8.85 -17.17
C LEU A 194 5.71 -10.22 -16.72
N SER A 195 6.52 -10.99 -16.01
CA SER A 195 6.17 -12.26 -15.38
C SER A 195 7.17 -12.57 -14.26
N GLU A 196 7.02 -13.73 -13.62
CA GLU A 196 7.95 -14.24 -12.60
C GLU A 196 9.41 -14.34 -13.07
N ASN A 197 9.66 -14.40 -14.38
CA ASN A 197 10.98 -14.63 -14.96
C ASN A 197 11.34 -13.66 -16.08
N VAL A 198 10.45 -12.78 -16.50
CA VAL A 198 10.70 -11.89 -17.65
C VAL A 198 10.62 -10.44 -17.23
N VAL A 199 11.68 -9.72 -17.56
CA VAL A 199 11.76 -8.27 -17.38
C VAL A 199 12.00 -7.58 -18.72
N ARG A 200 11.34 -6.45 -18.91
CA ARG A 200 11.68 -5.47 -19.94
C ARG A 200 12.58 -4.42 -19.31
N VAL A 201 13.71 -4.12 -19.94
CA VAL A 201 14.68 -3.11 -19.51
C VAL A 201 15.16 -2.29 -20.70
N THR A 202 15.72 -1.11 -20.43
CA THR A 202 16.57 -0.37 -21.36
C THR A 202 18.02 -0.72 -21.03
N GLN A 203 18.77 -1.18 -22.01
CA GLN A 203 20.19 -1.50 -21.87
C GLN A 203 20.92 -1.15 -23.19
N ASP A 204 21.97 -0.35 -23.11
CA ASP A 204 22.70 0.15 -24.29
C ASP A 204 21.75 0.80 -25.32
N GLU A 205 20.89 1.72 -24.87
CA GLU A 205 19.87 2.41 -25.67
C GLU A 205 18.87 1.49 -26.42
N THR A 206 18.85 0.23 -26.02
CA THR A 206 17.99 -0.80 -26.63
C THR A 206 17.01 -1.31 -25.60
N THR A 207 15.73 -1.42 -25.99
CA THR A 207 14.75 -2.14 -25.18
C THR A 207 14.96 -3.63 -25.32
N LYS A 208 15.26 -4.29 -24.22
CA LYS A 208 15.49 -5.75 -24.16
C LYS A 208 14.46 -6.42 -23.28
N TYR A 209 14.06 -7.61 -23.67
CA TYR A 209 13.24 -8.53 -22.88
C TYR A 209 14.16 -9.67 -22.45
N ILE A 210 14.38 -9.78 -21.15
CA ILE A 210 15.38 -10.70 -20.58
C ILE A 210 14.70 -11.71 -19.67
N ASN A 211 15.04 -12.99 -19.87
CA ASN A 211 14.68 -14.02 -18.91
C ASN A 211 15.64 -13.96 -17.72
N LEU A 212 15.13 -13.60 -16.55
CA LEU A 212 15.92 -13.38 -15.34
C LEU A 212 16.58 -14.65 -14.80
N SER A 213 15.93 -15.81 -14.97
CA SER A 213 16.48 -17.09 -14.47
C SER A 213 17.70 -17.55 -15.26
N THR A 214 17.77 -17.21 -16.55
CA THR A 214 18.83 -17.68 -17.45
C THR A 214 19.77 -16.56 -17.90
N GLY A 215 19.42 -15.29 -17.68
CA GLY A 215 20.12 -14.12 -18.19
C GLY A 215 19.98 -13.92 -19.72
N ARG A 216 19.19 -14.77 -20.40
CA ARG A 216 19.08 -14.75 -21.86
C ARG A 216 18.17 -13.62 -22.33
N THR A 217 18.64 -12.84 -23.32
CA THR A 217 17.78 -11.90 -24.06
C THR A 217 16.83 -12.68 -24.97
N LEU A 218 15.55 -12.47 -24.78
CA LEU A 218 14.46 -13.09 -25.57
C LEU A 218 14.14 -12.27 -26.82
N LEU A 219 14.18 -10.93 -26.68
CA LEU A 219 13.92 -9.98 -27.73
C LEU A 219 14.70 -8.69 -27.44
N ALA A 220 15.23 -8.06 -28.48
CA ALA A 220 15.82 -6.72 -28.42
C ALA A 220 15.23 -5.87 -29.55
N GLN A 221 14.83 -4.65 -29.21
CA GLN A 221 14.30 -3.66 -30.16
C GLN A 221 15.09 -2.37 -29.98
N ALA A 222 15.62 -1.83 -31.06
CA ALA A 222 16.20 -0.49 -31.05
C ALA A 222 15.13 0.52 -30.58
N ALA A 223 15.53 1.50 -29.77
CA ALA A 223 14.65 2.60 -29.44
C ALA A 223 14.20 3.26 -30.75
N SER A 224 12.90 3.28 -31.03
CA SER A 224 12.37 4.02 -32.16
C SER A 224 12.55 5.50 -31.87
N PHE A 225 13.52 6.14 -32.48
CA PHE A 225 13.55 7.60 -32.58
C PHE A 225 12.34 8.00 -33.43
N GLY A 226 11.32 8.55 -32.80
CA GLY A 226 10.26 9.24 -33.52
C GLY A 226 10.90 10.41 -34.29
N LEU A 227 11.12 10.22 -35.56
CA LEU A 227 11.35 11.36 -36.47
C LEU A 227 10.03 12.14 -36.45
N GLY A 228 10.02 13.21 -35.67
CA GLY A 228 8.96 14.22 -35.75
C GLY A 228 8.94 14.78 -37.17
N SER A 229 7.82 14.55 -37.83
CA SER A 229 7.43 15.28 -39.05
C SER A 229 6.74 16.56 -38.66
#